data_85de7a92d6e80ae5addcc7701b88b46a
#
_entry.id   85de7a92d6e80ae5addcc7701b88b46a
#
_cell.length_a   1.000
_cell.length_b   1.000
_cell.length_c   1.000
_cell.angle_alpha   90.00
_cell.angle_beta   90.00
_cell.angle_gamma   90.00
#
_symmetry.space_group_name_H-M   'P 1'
#
loop_
_entity.id
_entity.type
_entity.pdbx_description
1 polymer ?
#
loop_
_entity_poly.entity_id
_entity_poly.type
_entity_poly.pdbx_seq_one_letter_code
_entity_poly.pdbx_strand_id
1 'polypeptide(L)'
;MKISVPLAALGLLAAAPAWAQTGAPAPQPRQGEIVIMKVDTIRLASAYRGSKVIGATVRNDANESVGKVDDIIIRPDDRVLFAVLSVGGFLGMGDRLVVVPYEQLRFDGEDKAVLPGATKEGLKQLPEFKYRAGG
;
A
#
# COMPACT_ATOMS: atom_id res chain seq x y z
N MET A 1 43.33 -80.05 -11.05
CA MET A 1 42.99 -78.86 -11.76
C MET A 1 41.88 -78.18 -11.07
N LYS A 2 42.16 -77.15 -10.34
CA LYS A 2 41.17 -76.41 -9.57
C LYS A 2 41.27 -74.93 -9.99
N ILE A 3 40.28 -74.48 -10.72
CA ILE A 3 40.19 -73.11 -11.11
C ILE A 3 39.37 -72.42 -10.01
N SER A 4 40.07 -71.67 -9.18
CA SER A 4 39.44 -70.79 -8.22
C SER A 4 39.19 -69.45 -8.87
N VAL A 5 37.97 -69.11 -9.08
CA VAL A 5 37.56 -67.80 -9.51
C VAL A 5 37.33 -66.95 -8.24
N PRO A 6 38.07 -65.93 -8.01
CA PRO A 6 37.71 -65.01 -6.93
C PRO A 6 36.53 -64.16 -7.41
N LEU A 7 35.47 -64.26 -6.66
CA LEU A 7 34.32 -63.40 -6.79
C LEU A 7 34.70 -61.98 -6.34
N ALA A 8 34.91 -61.09 -7.27
CA ALA A 8 35.08 -59.71 -6.96
C ALA A 8 33.72 -59.13 -6.55
N ALA A 9 33.54 -58.87 -5.31
CA ALA A 9 32.41 -58.13 -4.82
C ALA A 9 32.56 -56.68 -5.25
N LEU A 10 31.85 -56.35 -6.29
CA LEU A 10 31.71 -54.95 -6.71
C LEU A 10 30.81 -54.25 -5.73
N GLY A 11 31.40 -53.63 -4.72
CA GLY A 11 30.69 -52.71 -3.87
C GLY A 11 30.21 -51.53 -4.65
N LEU A 12 28.94 -51.54 -5.01
CA LEU A 12 28.30 -50.40 -5.60
C LEU A 12 28.11 -49.39 -4.47
N LEU A 13 29.06 -48.47 -4.34
CA LEU A 13 28.83 -47.28 -3.56
C LEU A 13 27.85 -46.41 -4.34
N ALA A 14 26.58 -46.55 -4.00
CA ALA A 14 25.61 -45.54 -4.41
C ALA A 14 25.93 -44.26 -3.63
N ALA A 15 26.75 -43.42 -4.25
CA ALA A 15 26.84 -42.05 -3.83
C ALA A 15 25.47 -41.43 -4.10
N ALA A 16 24.65 -41.36 -3.08
CA ALA A 16 23.46 -40.56 -3.12
C ALA A 16 23.93 -39.11 -3.40
N PRO A 17 23.50 -38.48 -4.47
CA PRO A 17 23.79 -37.08 -4.62
C PRO A 17 23.14 -36.37 -3.45
N ALA A 18 23.94 -35.72 -2.67
CA ALA A 18 23.46 -34.84 -1.62
C ALA A 18 22.73 -33.66 -2.31
N TRP A 19 21.51 -33.87 -2.62
CA TRP A 19 20.58 -32.80 -2.93
C TRP A 19 20.16 -32.14 -1.62
N ALA A 20 21.10 -31.98 -0.74
CA ALA A 20 20.90 -31.08 0.37
C ALA A 20 20.73 -29.69 -0.23
N GLN A 21 19.58 -29.48 -0.78
CA GLN A 21 19.01 -28.16 -0.98
C GLN A 21 18.83 -27.57 0.40
N THR A 22 19.93 -27.20 0.99
CA THR A 22 19.89 -26.18 2.02
C THR A 22 19.60 -24.88 1.31
N GLY A 23 18.36 -24.75 0.86
CA GLY A 23 17.78 -23.45 0.70
C GLY A 23 17.90 -22.82 2.08
N ALA A 24 18.96 -22.02 2.26
CA ALA A 24 19.02 -21.17 3.44
C ALA A 24 17.71 -20.41 3.47
N PRO A 25 16.89 -20.51 4.53
CA PRO A 25 15.68 -19.71 4.62
C PRO A 25 16.11 -18.25 4.46
N ALA A 26 15.41 -17.55 3.59
CA ALA A 26 15.63 -16.11 3.44
C ALA A 26 15.67 -15.50 4.85
N PRO A 27 16.64 -14.63 5.16
CA PRO A 27 16.73 -14.04 6.48
C PRO A 27 15.40 -13.38 6.81
N GLN A 28 14.66 -14.02 7.71
CA GLN A 28 13.43 -13.44 8.23
C GLN A 28 13.84 -12.29 9.14
N PRO A 29 13.23 -11.12 9.01
CA PRO A 29 13.50 -10.03 9.93
C PRO A 29 13.19 -10.52 11.34
N ARG A 30 14.20 -10.51 12.19
CA ARG A 30 14.03 -10.88 13.60
C ARG A 30 13.05 -9.88 14.21
N GLN A 31 12.04 -10.38 14.89
CA GLN A 31 11.11 -9.54 15.64
C GLN A 31 11.93 -8.67 16.60
N GLY A 32 11.88 -7.36 16.41
CA GLY A 32 12.60 -6.37 17.20
C GLY A 32 13.77 -5.68 16.50
N GLU A 33 14.10 -6.07 15.26
CA GLU A 33 15.11 -5.34 14.50
C GLU A 33 14.50 -4.11 13.85
N ILE A 34 14.86 -2.94 14.36
CA ILE A 34 14.48 -1.67 13.75
C ILE A 34 15.32 -1.51 12.48
N VAL A 35 14.71 -1.70 11.33
CA VAL A 35 15.34 -1.38 10.05
C VAL A 35 15.37 0.13 9.90
N ILE A 36 16.51 0.73 10.22
CA ILE A 36 16.73 2.17 10.01
C ILE A 36 17.04 2.36 8.54
N MET A 37 16.06 2.84 7.79
CA MET A 37 16.29 3.29 6.42
C MET A 37 16.83 4.71 6.43
N LYS A 38 17.85 4.96 5.62
CA LYS A 38 18.25 6.34 5.32
C LYS A 38 17.14 6.99 4.48
N VAL A 39 16.46 7.93 5.08
CA VAL A 39 15.43 8.71 4.39
C VAL A 39 16.08 9.98 3.84
N ASP A 40 15.83 10.28 2.56
CA ASP A 40 16.22 11.55 1.96
C ASP A 40 15.31 12.66 2.51
N THR A 41 15.79 13.33 3.52
CA THR A 41 15.04 14.38 4.22
C THR A 41 14.80 15.61 3.35
N ILE A 42 15.65 15.84 2.33
CA ILE A 42 15.47 16.97 1.39
C ILE A 42 14.27 16.70 0.49
N ARG A 43 14.17 15.49 -0.05
CA ARG A 43 13.01 15.08 -0.83
C ARG A 43 11.75 15.04 0.01
N LEU A 44 11.86 14.60 1.25
CA LEU A 44 10.72 14.56 2.15
C LEU A 44 10.23 15.96 2.54
N ALA A 45 11.13 16.93 2.64
CA ALA A 45 10.77 18.30 2.93
C ALA A 45 9.93 18.97 1.83
N SER A 46 10.03 18.48 0.60
CA SER A 46 9.19 18.93 -0.53
C SER A 46 7.87 18.16 -0.67
N ALA A 47 7.64 17.14 0.16
CA ALA A 47 6.41 16.39 0.15
C ALA A 47 5.29 17.12 0.91
N TYR A 48 4.05 16.77 0.58
CA TYR A 48 2.89 17.34 1.26
C TYR A 48 2.71 16.73 2.64
N ARG A 49 2.41 17.56 3.62
CA ARG A 49 2.12 17.10 4.99
C ARG A 49 0.68 16.60 5.08
N GLY A 50 0.48 15.39 5.60
CA GLY A 50 -0.86 14.82 5.76
C GLY A 50 -1.83 15.74 6.50
N SER A 51 -1.35 16.44 7.55
CA SER A 51 -2.16 17.40 8.31
C SER A 51 -2.62 18.61 7.48
N LYS A 52 -1.95 18.92 6.38
CA LYS A 52 -2.33 19.99 5.46
C LYS A 52 -3.21 19.49 4.31
N VAL A 53 -3.00 18.25 3.91
CA VAL A 53 -3.83 17.60 2.91
C VAL A 53 -5.25 17.37 3.43
N ILE A 54 -5.41 17.04 4.69
CA ILE A 54 -6.72 16.97 5.36
C ILE A 54 -7.32 18.37 5.39
N GLY A 55 -8.54 18.51 4.88
CA GLY A 55 -9.22 19.78 4.70
C GLY A 55 -9.02 20.44 3.32
N ALA A 56 -8.13 19.87 2.49
CA ALA A 56 -7.91 20.39 1.13
C ALA A 56 -9.17 20.31 0.29
N THR A 57 -9.40 21.36 -0.51
CA THR A 57 -10.52 21.37 -1.46
C THR A 57 -10.20 20.48 -2.66
N VAL A 58 -11.09 19.56 -2.98
CA VAL A 58 -11.00 18.70 -4.16
C VAL A 58 -11.79 19.31 -5.31
N ARG A 59 -11.12 19.49 -6.44
CA ARG A 59 -11.71 19.99 -7.67
C ARG A 59 -11.62 18.97 -8.79
N ASN A 60 -12.44 19.12 -9.80
CA ASN A 60 -12.32 18.35 -11.04
C ASN A 60 -11.51 19.10 -12.10
N ASP A 61 -11.41 18.52 -13.31
CA ASP A 61 -10.70 19.13 -14.43
C ASP A 61 -11.34 20.44 -14.91
N ALA A 62 -12.63 20.64 -14.67
CA ALA A 62 -13.35 21.87 -14.95
C ALA A 62 -13.17 22.94 -13.85
N ASN A 63 -12.30 22.67 -12.87
CA ASN A 63 -12.06 23.54 -11.72
C ASN A 63 -13.28 23.74 -10.81
N GLU A 64 -14.25 22.83 -10.89
CA GLU A 64 -15.40 22.81 -10.00
C GLU A 64 -15.05 22.09 -8.70
N SER A 65 -15.48 22.64 -7.56
CA SER A 65 -15.32 21.98 -6.28
C SER A 65 -16.27 20.80 -6.18
N VAL A 66 -15.70 19.60 -6.03
CA VAL A 66 -16.46 18.34 -5.91
C VAL A 66 -16.51 17.82 -4.48
N GLY A 67 -15.66 18.33 -3.60
CA GLY A 67 -15.63 17.93 -2.21
C GLY A 67 -14.43 18.48 -1.46
N LYS A 68 -14.20 17.92 -0.27
CA LYS A 68 -13.02 18.19 0.56
C LYS A 68 -12.43 16.89 1.07
N VAL A 69 -11.13 16.88 1.29
CA VAL A 69 -10.48 15.75 1.97
C VAL A 69 -10.86 15.81 3.45
N ASP A 70 -11.59 14.81 3.90
CA ASP A 70 -12.00 14.67 5.30
C ASP A 70 -10.91 14.01 6.12
N ASP A 71 -10.35 12.93 5.61
CA ASP A 71 -9.26 12.19 6.28
C ASP A 71 -8.46 11.35 5.29
N ILE A 72 -7.37 10.79 5.77
CA ILE A 72 -6.55 9.83 5.03
C ILE A 72 -6.49 8.53 5.80
N ILE A 73 -6.88 7.44 5.14
CA ILE A 73 -6.83 6.10 5.70
C ILE A 73 -5.59 5.39 5.20
N ILE A 74 -4.84 4.82 6.13
CA ILE A 74 -3.66 4.01 5.87
C ILE A 74 -4.03 2.55 6.11
N ARG A 75 -3.91 1.72 5.08
CA ARG A 75 -4.06 0.27 5.24
C ARG A 75 -2.71 -0.34 5.56
N PRO A 76 -2.56 -0.94 6.76
CA PRO A 76 -1.27 -1.49 7.17
C PRO A 76 -0.84 -2.71 6.35
N ASP A 77 -1.79 -3.49 5.83
CA ASP A 77 -1.53 -4.76 5.15
C ASP A 77 -0.80 -4.59 3.81
N ASP A 78 -1.19 -3.58 3.04
CA ASP A 78 -0.65 -3.33 1.70
C ASP A 78 -0.03 -1.93 1.55
N ARG A 79 0.00 -1.16 2.64
CA ARG A 79 0.52 0.21 2.69
C ARG A 79 -0.16 1.18 1.71
N VAL A 80 -1.36 0.85 1.28
CA VAL A 80 -2.14 1.72 0.40
C VAL A 80 -2.79 2.83 1.21
N LEU A 81 -2.73 4.04 0.65
CA LEU A 81 -3.39 5.20 1.20
C LEU A 81 -4.71 5.43 0.46
N PHE A 82 -5.74 5.76 1.22
CA PHE A 82 -7.02 6.17 0.71
C PHE A 82 -7.38 7.55 1.25
N ALA A 83 -7.99 8.38 0.43
CA ALA A 83 -8.56 9.63 0.87
C ALA A 83 -10.06 9.47 1.10
N VAL A 84 -10.52 9.92 2.25
CA VAL A 84 -11.94 10.07 2.55
C VAL A 84 -12.34 11.46 2.11
N LEU A 85 -13.31 11.55 1.21
CA LEU A 85 -13.81 12.81 0.70
C LEU A 85 -15.20 13.08 1.27
N SER A 86 -15.40 14.28 1.75
CA SER A 86 -16.72 14.82 2.08
C SER A 86 -17.30 15.46 0.82
N VAL A 87 -18.39 14.91 0.33
CA VAL A 87 -19.02 15.30 -0.94
C VAL A 87 -20.47 15.73 -0.71
N GLY A 88 -20.80 16.85 -1.28
CA GLY A 88 -22.13 17.40 -1.13
C GLY A 88 -22.30 18.11 0.20
N GLY A 89 -23.38 18.50 0.64
CA GLY A 89 -23.59 19.25 1.86
C GLY A 89 -23.58 20.72 1.59
N PHE A 90 -24.77 21.25 1.42
CA PHE A 90 -25.01 22.66 1.54
C PHE A 90 -25.08 22.99 3.03
N LEU A 91 -24.17 23.86 3.52
CA LEU A 91 -24.17 24.33 4.91
C LEU A 91 -23.91 23.23 5.98
N GLY A 92 -23.07 22.21 5.68
CA GLY A 92 -22.73 21.16 6.63
C GLY A 92 -23.85 20.15 6.91
N MET A 93 -24.96 20.23 6.20
CA MET A 93 -26.07 19.31 6.30
C MET A 93 -26.05 18.32 5.14
N GLY A 94 -25.83 17.02 5.45
CA GLY A 94 -25.94 15.95 4.47
C GLY A 94 -24.66 15.65 3.68
N ASP A 95 -23.49 15.95 4.24
CA ASP A 95 -22.22 15.53 3.68
C ASP A 95 -22.15 14.01 3.63
N ARG A 96 -21.84 13.50 2.44
CA ARG A 96 -21.60 12.10 2.22
C ARG A 96 -20.10 11.83 2.16
N LEU A 97 -19.64 10.91 2.97
CA LEU A 97 -18.25 10.47 2.92
C LEU A 97 -18.09 9.36 1.90
N VAL A 98 -17.10 9.49 1.02
CA VAL A 98 -16.73 8.50 0.03
C VAL A 98 -15.23 8.29 0.06
N VAL A 99 -14.77 7.13 -0.39
CA VAL A 99 -13.34 6.78 -0.37
C VAL A 99 -12.83 6.65 -1.79
N VAL A 100 -11.70 7.29 -2.04
CA VAL A 100 -10.97 7.17 -3.31
C VAL A 100 -9.51 6.80 -3.04
N PRO A 101 -8.84 6.07 -3.95
CA PRO A 101 -7.40 5.85 -3.83
C PRO A 101 -6.65 7.19 -3.81
N TYR A 102 -5.74 7.35 -2.86
CA TYR A 102 -4.96 8.59 -2.72
C TYR A 102 -4.17 8.93 -3.99
N GLU A 103 -3.67 7.92 -4.70
CA GLU A 103 -2.92 8.08 -5.95
C GLU A 103 -3.70 8.73 -7.09
N GLN A 104 -5.04 8.75 -7.03
CA GLN A 104 -5.88 9.43 -8.01
C GLN A 104 -5.97 10.93 -7.77
N LEU A 105 -5.59 11.38 -6.58
CA LEU A 105 -5.55 12.80 -6.26
C LEU A 105 -4.23 13.41 -6.74
N ARG A 106 -4.33 14.51 -7.45
CA ARG A 106 -3.18 15.35 -7.82
C ARG A 106 -3.21 16.60 -6.97
N PHE A 107 -2.14 16.87 -6.29
CA PHE A 107 -2.06 18.04 -5.43
C PHE A 107 -1.40 19.20 -6.17
N ASP A 108 -2.05 20.36 -6.10
CA ASP A 108 -1.53 21.64 -6.54
C ASP A 108 -1.38 22.54 -5.30
N GLY A 109 -0.35 22.24 -4.52
CA GLY A 109 -0.17 22.80 -3.17
C GLY A 109 -0.78 21.93 -2.08
N GLU A 110 -0.63 22.35 -0.83
CA GLU A 110 -1.09 21.58 0.35
C GLU A 110 -2.61 21.67 0.57
N ASP A 111 -3.26 22.70 0.04
CA ASP A 111 -4.68 23.02 0.30
C ASP A 111 -5.62 22.72 -0.87
N LYS A 112 -5.07 22.26 -1.99
CA LYS A 112 -5.82 22.00 -3.21
C LYS A 112 -5.47 20.65 -3.80
N ALA A 113 -6.48 19.88 -4.12
CA ALA A 113 -6.35 18.61 -4.80
C ALA A 113 -7.25 18.60 -6.05
N VAL A 114 -6.79 17.94 -7.10
CA VAL A 114 -7.55 17.70 -8.33
C VAL A 114 -7.83 16.22 -8.44
N LEU A 115 -9.08 15.85 -8.60
CA LEU A 115 -9.52 14.50 -8.91
C LEU A 115 -10.03 14.50 -10.35
N PRO A 116 -9.19 14.08 -11.32
CA PRO A 116 -9.56 14.12 -12.72
C PRO A 116 -10.80 13.29 -13.04
N GLY A 117 -11.68 13.83 -13.86
CA GLY A 117 -12.90 13.15 -14.29
C GLY A 117 -13.99 13.03 -13.22
N ALA A 118 -13.77 13.57 -12.03
CA ALA A 118 -14.77 13.49 -10.97
C ALA A 118 -15.91 14.47 -11.19
N THR A 119 -17.12 14.05 -10.82
CA THR A 119 -18.28 14.91 -10.69
C THR A 119 -18.90 14.70 -9.31
N LYS A 120 -19.59 15.68 -8.79
CA LYS A 120 -20.33 15.53 -7.51
C LYS A 120 -21.31 14.36 -7.57
N GLU A 121 -22.02 14.25 -8.68
CA GLU A 121 -22.99 13.17 -8.90
C GLU A 121 -22.32 11.80 -8.95
N GLY A 122 -21.20 11.69 -9.66
CA GLY A 122 -20.43 10.47 -9.74
C GLY A 122 -19.87 10.04 -8.37
N LEU A 123 -19.35 10.98 -7.60
CA LEU A 123 -18.85 10.71 -6.26
C LEU A 123 -19.97 10.29 -5.30
N LYS A 124 -21.16 10.89 -5.41
CA LYS A 124 -22.32 10.52 -4.61
C LYS A 124 -22.84 9.11 -4.90
N GLN A 125 -22.52 8.54 -6.07
CA GLN A 125 -22.86 7.16 -6.41
C GLN A 125 -21.93 6.12 -5.79
N LEU A 126 -20.76 6.54 -5.31
CA LEU A 126 -19.86 5.67 -4.59
C LEU A 126 -20.49 5.20 -3.27
N PRO A 127 -20.11 4.03 -2.76
CA PRO A 127 -20.57 3.59 -1.44
C PRO A 127 -20.26 4.61 -0.37
N GLU A 128 -21.23 4.89 0.48
CA GLU A 128 -21.03 5.76 1.63
C GLU A 128 -20.04 5.12 2.61
N PHE A 129 -19.05 5.88 3.00
CA PHE A 129 -18.09 5.47 4.01
C PHE A 129 -18.53 5.95 5.39
N LYS A 130 -18.35 5.08 6.38
CA LYS A 130 -18.59 5.41 7.79
C LYS A 130 -17.38 4.96 8.62
N TYR A 131 -16.87 5.85 9.43
CA TYR A 131 -15.83 5.48 10.38
C TYR A 131 -16.37 4.45 11.37
N ARG A 132 -15.50 3.55 11.81
CA ARG A 132 -15.85 2.63 12.89
C ARG A 132 -16.08 3.45 14.17
N ALA A 133 -17.17 3.15 14.88
CA ALA A 133 -17.42 3.74 16.19
C ALA A 133 -16.28 3.36 17.15
N GLY A 134 -15.60 4.35 17.72
CA GLY A 134 -14.51 4.16 18.67
C GLY A 134 -13.10 4.11 18.08
N GLY A 135 -12.92 4.57 16.85
CA GLY A 135 -11.60 4.81 16.24
C GLY A 135 -11.10 6.21 16.57
#